data_8721be460c55333cff81bde847566798
#
_entry.id   8721be460c55333cff81bde847566798
#
_cell.length_a   1.000
_cell.length_b   1.000
_cell.length_c   1.000
_cell.angle_alpha   90.00
_cell.angle_beta   90.00
_cell.angle_gamma   90.00
#
_symmetry.space_group_name_H-M   'P 1'
#
loop_
_entity.id
_entity.type
_entity.pdbx_description
1 polymer ?
#
loop_
_entity_poly.entity_id
_entity_poly.type
_entity_poly.pdbx_seq_one_letter_code
_entity_poly.pdbx_strand_id
1 'polypeptide(L)'
;MTLLIPVFTIIVSLSLLAYSADKFVEGASSIAYQFGLSPLLIGLTVVSLGTSSPEILIGVMSAFSGNSALAIGNAIGSNIANIALILGFSSILMPLPVASTVLRREIPLLLCVVLFSTVLLLDLKLTRSDGIAYISVLLLCLGLSLIHI
;
A
#
# COMPACT_ATOMS: atom_id res chain seq x y z
N MET A 1 -6.27 -8.95 -35.06
CA MET A 1 -5.54 -9.92 -34.21
C MET A 1 -4.62 -9.27 -33.18
N THR A 2 -4.11 -8.07 -33.40
CA THR A 2 -3.14 -7.38 -32.52
C THR A 2 -3.65 -6.97 -31.13
N LEU A 3 -4.96 -6.74 -30.96
CA LEU A 3 -5.55 -6.35 -29.66
C LEU A 3 -6.06 -7.52 -28.82
N LEU A 4 -6.35 -8.65 -29.43
CA LEU A 4 -6.90 -9.80 -28.69
C LEU A 4 -5.88 -10.41 -27.70
N ILE A 5 -4.62 -10.51 -28.10
CA ILE A 5 -3.57 -11.08 -27.25
C ILE A 5 -3.34 -10.19 -26.01
N PRO A 6 -3.12 -8.86 -26.13
CA PRO A 6 -2.99 -7.99 -24.96
C PRO A 6 -4.20 -8.01 -24.04
N VAL A 7 -5.41 -7.97 -24.59
CA VAL A 7 -6.65 -8.02 -23.80
C VAL A 7 -6.77 -9.35 -23.04
N PHE A 8 -6.53 -10.47 -23.70
CA PHE A 8 -6.54 -11.78 -23.07
C PHE A 8 -5.47 -11.87 -21.97
N THR A 9 -4.26 -11.40 -22.23
CA THR A 9 -3.17 -11.37 -21.25
C THR A 9 -3.55 -10.54 -20.03
N ILE A 10 -4.16 -9.36 -20.21
CA ILE A 10 -4.62 -8.52 -19.09
C ILE A 10 -5.67 -9.26 -18.25
N ILE A 11 -6.68 -9.86 -18.88
CA ILE A 11 -7.74 -10.57 -18.16
C ILE A 11 -7.17 -11.74 -17.36
N VAL A 12 -6.30 -12.56 -17.98
CA VAL A 12 -5.66 -13.69 -17.31
C VAL A 12 -4.78 -13.21 -16.16
N SER A 13 -3.98 -12.15 -16.37
CA SER A 13 -3.10 -11.60 -15.33
C SER A 13 -3.89 -11.03 -14.17
N LEU A 14 -4.97 -10.30 -14.41
CA LEU A 14 -5.84 -9.77 -13.35
C LEU A 14 -6.55 -10.89 -12.58
N SER A 15 -7.02 -11.93 -13.27
CA SER A 15 -7.65 -13.09 -12.63
C SER A 15 -6.66 -13.84 -11.74
N LEU A 16 -5.44 -14.06 -12.25
CA LEU A 16 -4.39 -14.72 -11.50
C LEU A 16 -3.93 -13.88 -10.31
N LEU A 17 -3.83 -12.55 -10.48
CA LEU A 17 -3.49 -11.63 -9.41
C LEU A 17 -4.55 -11.66 -8.29
N ALA A 18 -5.83 -11.59 -8.63
CA ALA A 18 -6.93 -11.66 -7.67
C ALA A 18 -6.91 -13.00 -6.89
N TYR A 19 -6.78 -14.12 -7.60
CA TYR A 19 -6.66 -15.44 -6.95
C TYR A 19 -5.44 -15.55 -6.03
N SER A 20 -4.29 -15.06 -6.47
CA SER A 20 -3.06 -15.09 -5.68
C SER A 20 -3.14 -14.20 -4.45
N ALA A 21 -3.73 -13.00 -4.58
CA ALA A 21 -3.95 -12.09 -3.47
C ALA A 21 -4.87 -12.71 -2.41
N ASP A 22 -5.96 -13.35 -2.83
CA ASP A 22 -6.90 -14.03 -1.93
C ASP A 22 -6.20 -15.15 -1.13
N LYS A 23 -5.45 -16.01 -1.82
CA LYS A 23 -4.67 -17.08 -1.18
C LYS A 23 -3.55 -16.56 -0.28
N PHE A 24 -2.91 -15.45 -0.65
CA PHE A 24 -1.92 -14.80 0.19
C PHE A 24 -2.54 -14.27 1.49
N VAL A 25 -3.66 -13.55 1.40
CA VAL A 25 -4.36 -13.00 2.58
C VAL A 25 -4.84 -14.14 3.50
N GLU A 26 -5.44 -15.20 2.95
CA GLU A 26 -5.89 -16.37 3.69
C GLU A 26 -4.72 -17.03 4.45
N GLY A 27 -3.62 -17.31 3.74
CA GLY A 27 -2.43 -17.96 4.32
C GLY A 27 -1.73 -17.10 5.36
N ALA A 28 -1.49 -15.83 5.05
CA ALA A 28 -0.83 -14.89 5.94
C ALA A 28 -1.65 -14.65 7.22
N SER A 29 -2.97 -14.49 7.09
CA SER A 29 -3.89 -14.33 8.22
C SER A 29 -3.91 -15.56 9.11
N SER A 30 -3.93 -16.76 8.52
CA SER A 30 -3.92 -18.02 9.27
C SER A 30 -2.63 -18.17 10.11
N ILE A 31 -1.48 -17.92 9.50
CA ILE A 31 -0.18 -17.99 10.17
C ILE A 31 -0.12 -16.96 11.32
N ALA A 32 -0.45 -15.71 11.03
CA ALA A 32 -0.38 -14.65 12.02
C ALA A 32 -1.35 -14.86 13.20
N TYR A 33 -2.53 -15.42 12.93
CA TYR A 33 -3.48 -15.82 13.97
C TYR A 33 -2.90 -16.90 14.90
N GLN A 34 -2.15 -17.86 14.36
CA GLN A 34 -1.46 -18.87 15.18
C GLN A 34 -0.39 -18.28 16.12
N PHE A 35 0.20 -17.14 15.72
CA PHE A 35 1.13 -16.37 16.58
C PHE A 35 0.42 -15.43 17.55
N GLY A 36 -0.92 -15.46 17.65
CA GLY A 36 -1.69 -14.63 18.56
C GLY A 36 -1.79 -13.16 18.17
N LEU A 37 -1.49 -12.83 16.90
CA LEU A 37 -1.62 -11.47 16.40
C LEU A 37 -3.09 -11.10 16.16
N SER A 38 -3.44 -9.84 16.46
CA SER A 38 -4.80 -9.36 16.19
C SER A 38 -5.06 -9.25 14.69
N PRO A 39 -6.32 -9.44 14.22
CA PRO A 39 -6.67 -9.28 12.80
C PRO A 39 -6.31 -7.89 12.24
N LEU A 40 -6.42 -6.86 13.06
CA LEU A 40 -6.04 -5.49 12.69
C LEU A 40 -4.54 -5.40 12.41
N LEU A 41 -3.71 -5.96 13.27
CA LEU A 41 -2.26 -5.99 13.10
C LEU A 41 -1.84 -6.75 11.84
N ILE A 42 -2.48 -7.89 11.58
CA ILE A 42 -2.25 -8.69 10.38
C ILE A 42 -2.56 -7.86 9.12
N GLY A 43 -3.70 -7.16 9.11
CA GLY A 43 -4.10 -6.29 8.01
C GLY A 43 -3.13 -5.14 7.78
N LEU A 44 -2.73 -4.44 8.85
CA LEU A 44 -1.84 -3.28 8.77
C LEU A 44 -0.38 -3.63 8.42
N THR A 45 0.05 -4.86 8.63
CA THR A 45 1.43 -5.28 8.39
C THR A 45 1.54 -6.28 7.24
N VAL A 46 1.23 -7.54 7.48
CA VAL A 46 1.49 -8.64 6.54
C VAL A 46 0.68 -8.47 5.26
N VAL A 47 -0.62 -8.18 5.40
CA VAL A 47 -1.51 -8.04 4.23
C VAL A 47 -1.16 -6.78 3.44
N SER A 48 -0.97 -5.64 4.10
CA SER A 48 -0.65 -4.39 3.41
C SER A 48 0.71 -4.44 2.70
N LEU A 49 1.75 -5.01 3.31
CA LEU A 49 3.04 -5.21 2.65
C LEU A 49 2.94 -6.16 1.46
N GLY A 50 2.18 -7.25 1.62
CA GLY A 50 2.01 -8.22 0.56
C GLY A 50 1.26 -7.66 -0.64
N THR A 51 0.15 -6.96 -0.41
CA THR A 51 -0.63 -6.35 -1.48
C THR A 51 0.08 -5.17 -2.16
N SER A 52 0.99 -4.48 -1.45
CA SER A 52 1.83 -3.42 -2.02
C SER A 52 3.14 -3.92 -2.63
N SER A 53 3.39 -5.23 -2.66
CA SER A 53 4.61 -5.80 -3.25
C SER A 53 4.83 -5.42 -4.72
N PRO A 54 3.80 -5.38 -5.59
CA PRO A 54 3.96 -4.92 -6.97
C PRO A 54 4.42 -3.47 -7.05
N GLU A 55 3.87 -2.59 -6.24
CA GLU A 55 4.25 -1.17 -6.18
C GLU A 55 5.69 -0.99 -5.71
N ILE A 56 6.09 -1.75 -4.70
CA ILE A 56 7.47 -1.75 -4.20
C ILE A 56 8.43 -2.20 -5.31
N LEU A 57 8.10 -3.28 -6.01
CA LEU A 57 8.93 -3.79 -7.11
C LEU A 57 9.07 -2.78 -8.24
N ILE A 58 7.97 -2.16 -8.67
CA ILE A 58 7.98 -1.12 -9.72
C ILE A 58 8.83 0.07 -9.26
N GLY A 59 8.67 0.51 -8.01
CA GLY A 59 9.45 1.60 -7.43
C GLY A 59 10.96 1.32 -7.46
N VAL A 60 11.36 0.13 -7.01
CA VAL A 60 12.76 -0.30 -6.99
C VAL A 60 13.33 -0.41 -8.41
N MET A 61 12.63 -1.07 -9.34
CA MET A 61 13.08 -1.20 -10.72
C MET A 61 13.18 0.15 -11.44
N SER A 62 12.24 1.05 -11.18
CA SER A 62 12.26 2.42 -11.74
C SER A 62 13.45 3.22 -11.21
N ALA A 63 13.78 3.07 -9.94
CA ALA A 63 14.95 3.70 -9.33
C ALA A 63 16.26 3.19 -9.96
N PHE A 64 16.41 1.87 -10.14
CA PHE A 64 17.57 1.29 -10.82
C PHE A 64 17.68 1.69 -12.28
N SER A 65 16.55 1.91 -12.95
CA SER A 65 16.50 2.40 -14.34
C SER A 65 16.69 3.91 -14.47
N GLY A 66 16.90 4.63 -13.36
CA GLY A 66 17.05 6.08 -13.35
C GLY A 66 15.75 6.86 -13.63
N ASN A 67 14.60 6.20 -13.59
CA ASN A 67 13.28 6.80 -13.85
C ASN A 67 12.57 7.14 -12.54
N SER A 68 13.07 8.16 -11.84
CA SER A 68 12.51 8.60 -10.56
C SER A 68 11.06 9.08 -10.66
N ALA A 69 10.67 9.67 -11.79
CA ALA A 69 9.30 10.15 -12.02
C ALA A 69 8.29 8.98 -12.01
N LEU A 70 8.66 7.84 -12.60
CA LEU A 70 7.82 6.65 -12.58
C LEU A 70 7.69 6.07 -11.16
N ALA A 71 8.78 6.03 -10.39
CA ALA A 71 8.75 5.56 -9.00
C ALA A 71 7.82 6.42 -8.13
N ILE A 72 7.96 7.74 -8.19
CA ILE A 72 7.13 8.69 -7.43
C ILE A 72 5.67 8.61 -7.90
N GLY A 73 5.44 8.63 -9.22
CA GLY A 73 4.10 8.55 -9.80
C GLY A 73 3.36 7.26 -9.42
N ASN A 74 4.07 6.12 -9.41
CA ASN A 74 3.52 4.85 -8.95
C ASN A 74 3.13 4.89 -7.45
N ALA A 75 3.99 5.40 -6.58
CA ALA A 75 3.72 5.48 -5.15
C ALA A 75 2.53 6.40 -4.82
N ILE A 76 2.48 7.59 -5.42
CA ILE A 76 1.37 8.53 -5.20
C ILE A 76 0.09 8.05 -5.88
N GLY A 77 0.20 7.56 -7.11
CA GLY A 77 -0.93 7.08 -7.91
C GLY A 77 -1.65 5.89 -7.26
N SER A 78 -0.91 4.94 -6.69
CA SER A 78 -1.51 3.81 -5.98
C SER A 78 -2.28 4.26 -4.74
N ASN A 79 -1.77 5.23 -3.97
CA ASN A 79 -2.50 5.80 -2.83
C ASN A 79 -3.81 6.48 -3.27
N ILE A 80 -3.78 7.27 -4.34
CA ILE A 80 -4.97 7.91 -4.91
C ILE A 80 -5.97 6.84 -5.37
N ALA A 81 -5.52 5.82 -6.09
CA ALA A 81 -6.36 4.75 -6.58
C ALA A 81 -7.01 3.97 -5.41
N ASN A 82 -6.24 3.66 -4.37
CA ASN A 82 -6.75 2.93 -3.21
C ASN A 82 -7.84 3.73 -2.46
N ILE A 83 -7.68 5.04 -2.32
CA ILE A 83 -8.65 5.88 -1.60
C ILE A 83 -9.82 6.26 -2.52
N ALA A 84 -9.55 6.83 -3.68
CA ALA A 84 -10.61 7.39 -4.52
C ALA A 84 -11.37 6.30 -5.28
N LEU A 85 -10.67 5.31 -5.85
CA LEU A 85 -11.30 4.27 -6.65
C LEU A 85 -11.76 3.10 -5.77
N ILE A 86 -10.84 2.44 -5.04
CA ILE A 86 -11.18 1.20 -4.34
C ILE A 86 -12.11 1.49 -3.17
N LEU A 87 -11.74 2.36 -2.24
CA LEU A 87 -12.58 2.69 -1.09
C LEU A 87 -13.86 3.40 -1.52
N GLY A 88 -13.77 4.34 -2.47
CA GLY A 88 -14.94 5.05 -3.01
C GLY A 88 -15.94 4.10 -3.67
N PHE A 89 -15.48 3.23 -4.57
CA PHE A 89 -16.34 2.26 -5.25
C PHE A 89 -16.92 1.23 -4.27
N SER A 90 -16.12 0.72 -3.34
CA SER A 90 -16.60 -0.23 -2.33
C SER A 90 -17.70 0.37 -1.46
N SER A 91 -17.60 1.65 -1.08
CA SER A 91 -18.60 2.32 -0.26
C SER A 91 -19.92 2.59 -1.01
N ILE A 92 -19.89 2.68 -2.34
CA ILE A 92 -21.10 2.74 -3.18
C ILE A 92 -21.81 1.39 -3.22
N LEU A 93 -21.06 0.29 -3.28
CA LEU A 93 -21.62 -1.05 -3.34
C LEU A 93 -22.22 -1.50 -2.01
N MET A 94 -21.59 -1.16 -0.90
CA MET A 94 -22.09 -1.49 0.44
C MET A 94 -21.54 -0.52 1.51
N PRO A 95 -22.35 -0.22 2.55
CA PRO A 95 -21.86 0.59 3.67
C PRO A 95 -20.68 -0.10 4.37
N LEU A 96 -19.58 0.64 4.53
CA LEU A 96 -18.39 0.15 5.21
C LEU A 96 -18.38 0.65 6.66
N PRO A 97 -18.49 -0.24 7.67
CA PRO A 97 -18.37 0.17 9.06
C PRO A 97 -16.91 0.58 9.34
N VAL A 98 -16.71 1.81 9.81
CA VAL A 98 -15.39 2.33 10.16
C VAL A 98 -15.25 2.35 11.68
N ALA A 99 -14.28 1.61 12.20
CA ALA A 99 -13.99 1.60 13.63
C ALA A 99 -13.48 2.98 14.10
N SER A 100 -13.90 3.40 15.29
CA SER A 100 -13.48 4.68 15.87
C SER A 100 -11.97 4.79 16.09
N THR A 101 -11.28 3.66 16.28
CA THR A 101 -9.82 3.58 16.37
C THR A 101 -9.15 4.02 15.07
N VAL A 102 -9.68 3.63 13.92
CA VAL A 102 -9.17 4.04 12.61
C VAL A 102 -9.27 5.55 12.45
N LEU A 103 -10.43 6.14 12.78
CA LEU A 103 -10.64 7.59 12.67
C LEU A 103 -9.74 8.39 13.60
N ARG A 104 -9.46 7.89 14.80
CA ARG A 104 -8.74 8.64 15.84
C ARG A 104 -7.22 8.43 15.81
N ARG A 105 -6.74 7.35 15.23
CA ARG A 105 -5.31 6.98 15.20
C ARG A 105 -4.75 6.88 13.79
N GLU A 106 -5.34 6.02 12.97
CA GLU A 106 -4.77 5.70 11.65
C GLU A 106 -4.89 6.88 10.68
N ILE A 107 -6.03 7.58 10.65
CA ILE A 107 -6.20 8.73 9.76
C ILE A 107 -5.28 9.89 10.12
N PRO A 108 -5.13 10.33 11.40
CA PRO A 108 -4.15 11.35 11.75
C PRO A 108 -2.71 10.95 11.41
N LEU A 109 -2.34 9.69 11.63
CA LEU A 109 -1.02 9.19 11.28
C LEU A 109 -0.79 9.26 9.76
N LEU A 110 -1.77 8.81 8.97
CA LEU A 110 -1.73 8.91 7.52
C LEU A 110 -1.57 10.36 7.06
N LEU A 111 -2.33 11.29 7.63
CA LEU A 111 -2.22 12.72 7.30
C LEU A 111 -0.83 13.27 7.64
N CYS A 112 -0.25 12.88 8.77
CA CYS A 112 1.12 13.26 9.11
C CYS A 112 2.13 12.75 8.08
N VAL A 113 2.01 11.50 7.65
CA VAL A 113 2.90 10.91 6.63
C VAL A 113 2.72 11.61 5.29
N VAL A 114 1.49 11.94 4.89
CA VAL A 114 1.22 12.66 3.63
C VAL A 114 1.80 14.08 3.69
N LEU A 115 1.60 14.81 4.79
CA LEU A 115 2.18 16.14 4.96
C LEU A 115 3.71 16.10 4.97
N PHE A 116 4.31 15.16 5.69
CA PHE A 116 5.75 14.93 5.68
C PHE A 116 6.27 14.65 4.25
N SER A 117 5.60 13.78 3.51
CA SER A 117 5.94 13.48 2.12
C SER A 117 5.83 14.71 1.23
N THR A 118 4.79 15.53 1.43
CA THR A 118 4.61 16.77 0.67
C THR A 118 5.77 17.72 0.92
N VAL A 119 6.19 17.88 2.17
CA VAL A 119 7.33 18.77 2.53
C VAL A 119 8.63 18.29 1.89
N LEU A 120 8.92 16.98 1.89
CA LEU A 120 10.12 16.44 1.26
C LEU A 120 10.11 16.59 -0.27
N LEU A 121 8.94 16.67 -0.89
CA LEU A 121 8.81 16.80 -2.34
C LEU A 121 8.74 18.26 -2.82
N LEU A 122 8.77 19.26 -1.92
CA LEU A 122 8.67 20.68 -2.30
C LEU A 122 9.83 21.14 -3.18
N ASP A 123 11.01 20.57 -3.00
CA ASP A 123 12.19 20.89 -3.80
C ASP A 123 12.26 20.11 -5.15
N LEU A 124 11.24 19.28 -5.42
CA LEU A 124 11.11 18.45 -6.63
C LEU A 124 12.28 17.45 -6.83
N LYS A 125 12.97 17.09 -5.75
CA LYS A 125 14.08 16.15 -5.75
C LYS A 125 13.93 15.17 -4.59
N LEU A 126 14.25 13.92 -4.84
CA LEU A 126 14.40 12.92 -3.77
C LEU A 126 15.87 12.54 -3.66
N THR A 127 16.45 12.87 -2.54
CA THR A 127 17.84 12.57 -2.20
C THR A 127 17.94 11.29 -1.38
N ARG A 128 19.16 10.81 -1.15
CA ARG A 128 19.38 9.64 -0.27
C ARG A 128 18.97 9.92 1.18
N SER A 129 19.12 11.16 1.65
CA SER A 129 18.65 11.59 2.98
C SER A 129 17.13 11.48 3.11
N ASP A 130 16.38 11.86 2.07
CA ASP A 130 14.93 11.75 2.07
C ASP A 130 14.48 10.28 2.08
N GLY A 131 15.19 9.42 1.36
CA GLY A 131 14.97 7.98 1.42
C GLY A 131 15.19 7.40 2.83
N ILE A 132 16.25 7.80 3.53
CA ILE A 132 16.48 7.41 4.92
C ILE A 132 15.37 7.94 5.83
N ALA A 133 14.94 9.20 5.63
CA ALA A 133 13.85 9.80 6.39
C ALA A 133 12.53 9.03 6.19
N TYR A 134 12.18 8.66 4.96
CA TYR A 134 10.99 7.82 4.68
C TYR A 134 11.05 6.45 5.37
N ILE A 135 12.19 5.76 5.30
CA ILE A 135 12.36 4.47 5.98
C ILE A 135 12.25 4.63 7.49
N SER A 136 12.83 5.70 8.06
CA SER A 136 12.75 5.99 9.50
C SER A 136 11.31 6.24 9.94
N VAL A 137 10.54 7.01 9.17
CA VAL A 137 9.11 7.26 9.44
C VAL A 137 8.30 5.97 9.32
N LEU A 138 8.56 5.13 8.31
CA LEU A 138 7.91 3.82 8.19
C LEU A 138 8.15 2.95 9.42
N LEU A 139 9.40 2.81 9.86
CA LEU A 139 9.74 2.02 11.04
C LEU A 139 9.12 2.59 12.32
N LEU A 140 9.07 3.90 12.45
CA LEU A 140 8.39 4.57 13.57
C LEU A 140 6.88 4.27 13.55
N CYS A 141 6.22 4.41 12.40
CA CYS A 141 4.79 4.12 12.27
C CYS A 141 4.46 2.66 12.58
N LEU A 142 5.25 1.71 12.06
CA LEU A 142 5.11 0.29 12.39
C LEU A 142 5.33 0.03 13.87
N GLY A 143 6.35 0.63 14.47
CA GLY A 143 6.63 0.52 15.90
C GLY A 143 5.49 1.05 16.77
N LEU A 144 4.95 2.24 16.43
CA LEU A 144 3.80 2.81 17.12
C LEU A 144 2.54 1.94 16.98
N SER A 145 2.30 1.40 15.80
CA SER A 145 1.19 0.47 15.56
C SER A 145 1.32 -0.79 16.41
N LEU A 146 2.53 -1.37 16.49
CA LEU A 146 2.80 -2.57 17.30
C LEU A 146 2.66 -2.35 18.81
N ILE A 147 3.05 -1.18 19.33
CA ILE A 147 3.02 -0.89 20.78
C ILE A 147 1.60 -0.59 21.26
N HIS A 148 0.71 -0.11 20.38
CA HIS A 148 -0.61 0.37 20.78
C HIS A 148 -1.77 -0.57 20.40
N ILE A 149 -1.47 -1.76 19.92
CA ILE A 149 -2.42 -2.86 19.70
C ILE A 149 -2.30 -3.91 20.79
#